data_a319eba32dc73c1caecf468215edf194
#
_entry.id   a319eba32dc73c1caecf468215edf194
#
_cell.length_a   1.000
_cell.length_b   1.000
_cell.length_c   1.000
_cell.angle_alpha   90.00
_cell.angle_beta   90.00
_cell.angle_gamma   90.00
#
_symmetry.space_group_name_H-M   'P 1'
#
loop_
_entity.id
_entity.type
_entity.pdbx_description
1 polymer ?
#
loop_
_entity_poly.entity_id
_entity_poly.type
_entity_poly.pdbx_seq_one_letter_code
_entity_poly.pdbx_strand_id
1 'polypeptide(L)'
;MKFTFLAFVLIMFSANDCSNPEAASIESFSYETFTRGSTTMYTVTPDQIKVKSTGVNALENIVNINETEWNAILEKASNIDVSKMSQLKSPTDSRASDAALHAILSVRKNDTIYKTNSFDHGNPPTEVKPLVEAILRLAENVE
;
A
#
# COMPACT_ATOMS: atom_id res chain seq x y z
N MET A 1 -49.41 -13.30 -45.93
CA MET A 1 -48.28 -13.78 -45.11
C MET A 1 -47.49 -12.58 -44.63
N LYS A 2 -47.63 -12.25 -43.35
CA LYS A 2 -46.89 -11.09 -42.74
C LYS A 2 -45.76 -11.69 -41.92
N PHE A 3 -44.52 -11.48 -42.36
CA PHE A 3 -43.33 -11.85 -41.60
C PHE A 3 -43.02 -10.72 -40.60
N THR A 4 -43.24 -10.98 -39.33
CA THR A 4 -42.79 -10.10 -38.26
C THR A 4 -41.37 -10.43 -37.93
N PHE A 5 -40.45 -9.51 -38.27
CA PHE A 5 -39.02 -9.59 -37.94
C PHE A 5 -38.83 -9.13 -36.49
N LEU A 6 -38.65 -10.06 -35.60
CA LEU A 6 -38.35 -9.79 -34.17
C LEU A 6 -36.86 -9.46 -34.04
N ALA A 7 -36.53 -8.17 -33.99
CA ALA A 7 -35.17 -7.72 -33.74
C ALA A 7 -34.82 -7.95 -32.28
N PHE A 8 -33.99 -8.95 -32.02
CA PHE A 8 -33.40 -9.23 -30.71
C PHE A 8 -32.24 -8.25 -30.48
N VAL A 9 -32.50 -7.19 -29.72
CA VAL A 9 -31.47 -6.24 -29.29
C VAL A 9 -30.68 -6.86 -28.18
N LEU A 10 -29.49 -7.37 -28.49
CA LEU A 10 -28.51 -7.85 -27.55
C LEU A 10 -27.87 -6.62 -26.88
N ILE A 11 -28.31 -6.26 -25.69
CA ILE A 11 -27.63 -5.24 -24.87
C ILE A 11 -26.38 -5.87 -24.30
N MET A 12 -25.24 -5.57 -24.94
CA MET A 12 -23.93 -5.86 -24.40
C MET A 12 -23.70 -4.92 -23.20
N PHE A 13 -23.89 -5.44 -22.00
CA PHE A 13 -23.37 -4.79 -20.81
C PHE A 13 -21.85 -4.92 -20.85
N SER A 14 -21.19 -3.89 -21.36
CA SER A 14 -19.75 -3.71 -21.14
C SER A 14 -19.59 -3.33 -19.67
N ALA A 15 -19.17 -4.29 -18.84
CA ALA A 15 -18.62 -3.99 -17.54
C ALA A 15 -17.34 -3.18 -17.79
N ASN A 16 -17.40 -1.86 -17.60
CA ASN A 16 -16.21 -1.03 -17.55
C ASN A 16 -15.54 -1.36 -16.21
N ASP A 17 -14.56 -2.24 -16.27
CA ASP A 17 -13.59 -2.43 -15.21
C ASP A 17 -12.81 -1.11 -15.11
N CYS A 18 -13.17 -0.26 -14.15
CA CYS A 18 -12.45 0.96 -13.83
C CYS A 18 -11.18 0.60 -13.04
N SER A 19 -10.30 -0.20 -13.63
CA SER A 19 -8.95 -0.32 -13.15
C SER A 19 -8.26 1.01 -13.42
N ASN A 20 -7.88 1.72 -12.34
CA ASN A 20 -7.09 2.94 -12.46
C ASN A 20 -5.75 2.56 -13.13
N PRO A 21 -5.46 3.00 -14.36
CA PRO A 21 -4.25 2.58 -15.09
C PRO A 21 -2.96 3.01 -14.36
N GLU A 22 -3.05 3.98 -13.48
CA GLU A 22 -1.92 4.41 -12.67
C GLU A 22 -1.63 3.45 -11.51
N ALA A 23 -2.65 2.83 -10.93
CA ALA A 23 -2.51 1.80 -9.91
C ALA A 23 -1.90 0.51 -10.48
N ALA A 24 -2.23 0.15 -11.74
CA ALA A 24 -1.72 -1.05 -12.40
C ALA A 24 -0.20 -1.07 -12.62
N SER A 25 0.49 0.06 -12.45
CA SER A 25 1.96 0.16 -12.58
C SER A 25 2.72 0.04 -11.26
N ILE A 26 2.02 -0.09 -10.12
CA ILE A 26 2.64 -0.25 -8.80
C ILE A 26 3.05 -1.71 -8.59
N GLU A 27 4.30 -1.91 -8.21
CA GLU A 27 4.92 -3.23 -8.04
C GLU A 27 4.92 -3.67 -6.57
N SER A 28 5.13 -2.74 -5.65
CA SER A 28 5.14 -3.03 -4.22
C SER A 28 5.01 -1.79 -3.36
N PHE A 29 4.58 -2.03 -2.12
CA PHE A 29 4.62 -1.07 -1.03
C PHE A 29 5.56 -1.58 0.05
N SER A 30 6.30 -0.67 0.70
CA SER A 30 7.10 -1.01 1.87
C SER A 30 6.87 0.03 2.96
N TYR A 31 6.57 -0.44 4.16
CA TYR A 31 6.50 0.37 5.36
C TYR A 31 7.60 -0.06 6.30
N GLU A 32 8.50 0.83 6.63
CA GLU A 32 9.65 0.57 7.48
C GLU A 32 9.52 1.33 8.78
N THR A 33 9.71 0.65 9.91
CA THR A 33 9.84 1.29 11.22
C THR A 33 11.20 0.98 11.80
N PHE A 34 11.85 1.96 12.44
CA PHE A 34 13.18 1.75 12.98
C PHE A 34 13.49 2.64 14.18
N THR A 35 14.44 2.16 14.99
CA THR A 35 15.10 2.86 16.07
C THR A 35 16.57 2.49 16.07
N ARG A 36 17.35 2.91 17.09
CA ARG A 36 18.82 2.71 17.15
C ARG A 36 19.27 1.26 17.13
N GLY A 37 18.44 0.29 17.46
CA GLY A 37 18.86 -1.11 17.58
C GLY A 37 18.00 -2.12 16.83
N SER A 38 16.94 -1.66 16.15
CA SER A 38 16.02 -2.56 15.46
C SER A 38 15.32 -1.87 14.29
N THR A 39 14.98 -2.68 13.31
CA THR A 39 14.17 -2.27 12.15
C THR A 39 13.11 -3.33 11.91
N THR A 40 11.89 -2.93 11.61
CA THR A 40 10.85 -3.82 11.08
C THR A 40 10.39 -3.28 9.72
N MET A 41 10.41 -4.15 8.72
CA MET A 41 10.00 -3.83 7.37
C MET A 41 8.81 -4.71 6.97
N TYR A 42 7.75 -4.07 6.55
CA TYR A 42 6.54 -4.67 5.97
C TYR A 42 6.59 -4.44 4.46
N THR A 43 6.65 -5.50 3.68
CA THR A 43 6.67 -5.41 2.21
C THR A 43 5.46 -6.13 1.64
N VAL A 44 4.63 -5.42 0.87
CA VAL A 44 3.44 -5.96 0.20
C VAL A 44 3.68 -5.96 -1.30
N THR A 45 3.47 -7.11 -1.91
CA THR A 45 3.48 -7.35 -3.36
C THR A 45 2.13 -7.94 -3.78
N PRO A 46 1.82 -8.09 -5.08
CA PRO A 46 0.56 -8.71 -5.52
C PRO A 46 0.29 -10.10 -4.94
N ASP A 47 1.34 -10.85 -4.57
CA ASP A 47 1.22 -12.25 -4.18
C ASP A 47 1.40 -12.49 -2.68
N GLN A 48 2.05 -11.57 -1.97
CA GLN A 48 2.43 -11.81 -0.58
C GLN A 48 2.66 -10.54 0.24
N ILE A 49 2.50 -10.69 1.55
CA ILE A 49 3.07 -9.77 2.54
C ILE A 49 4.22 -10.45 3.26
N LYS A 50 5.33 -9.73 3.40
CA LYS A 50 6.52 -10.12 4.13
C LYS A 50 6.76 -9.15 5.28
N VAL A 51 6.94 -9.69 6.48
CA VAL A 51 7.35 -8.94 7.67
C VAL A 51 8.75 -9.41 8.05
N LYS A 52 9.69 -8.49 8.09
CA LYS A 52 11.08 -8.77 8.47
C LYS A 52 11.54 -7.81 9.56
N SER A 53 11.91 -8.36 10.70
CA SER A 53 12.50 -7.61 11.81
C SER A 53 13.98 -7.96 12.00
N THR A 54 14.75 -6.97 12.48
CA THR A 54 16.15 -7.10 12.84
C THR A 54 16.34 -6.72 14.32
N GLY A 55 17.49 -7.01 14.88
CA GLY A 55 17.80 -6.77 16.29
C GLY A 55 17.63 -8.02 17.16
N VAL A 56 17.33 -7.84 18.45
CA VAL A 56 17.26 -8.93 19.43
C VAL A 56 16.18 -9.97 19.09
N ASN A 57 15.07 -9.52 18.50
CA ASN A 57 13.94 -10.36 18.09
C ASN A 57 13.85 -10.45 16.56
N ALA A 58 14.98 -10.75 15.92
CA ALA A 58 14.99 -10.88 14.46
C ALA A 58 14.08 -12.03 14.02
N LEU A 59 13.16 -11.73 13.09
CA LEU A 59 12.25 -12.71 12.50
C LEU A 59 11.99 -12.35 11.03
N GLU A 60 11.56 -13.32 10.26
CA GLU A 60 11.07 -13.12 8.89
C GLU A 60 9.90 -14.05 8.67
N ASN A 61 8.72 -13.48 8.44
CA ASN A 61 7.49 -14.18 8.13
C ASN A 61 6.95 -13.74 6.78
N ILE A 62 6.39 -14.66 6.02
CA ILE A 62 5.78 -14.42 4.72
C ILE A 62 4.41 -15.10 4.70
N VAL A 63 3.39 -14.37 4.29
CA VAL A 63 2.03 -14.87 4.08
C VAL A 63 1.55 -14.49 2.69
N ASN A 64 0.97 -15.43 1.97
CA ASN A 64 0.37 -15.15 0.67
C ASN A 64 -0.90 -14.32 0.87
N ILE A 65 -1.08 -13.34 -0.02
CA ILE A 65 -2.29 -12.55 -0.12
C ILE A 65 -3.00 -12.87 -1.43
N ASN A 66 -4.28 -12.59 -1.49
CA ASN A 66 -5.09 -12.78 -2.69
C ASN A 66 -5.27 -11.46 -3.44
N GLU A 67 -5.80 -11.56 -4.66
CA GLU A 67 -6.05 -10.41 -5.52
C GLU A 67 -6.98 -9.35 -4.88
N THR A 68 -7.97 -9.77 -4.09
CA THR A 68 -8.88 -8.86 -3.39
C THR A 68 -8.14 -8.02 -2.35
N GLU A 69 -7.22 -8.65 -1.59
CA GLU A 69 -6.39 -7.96 -0.59
C GLU A 69 -5.42 -6.98 -1.27
N TRP A 70 -4.77 -7.40 -2.36
CA TRP A 70 -3.92 -6.53 -3.15
C TRP A 70 -4.69 -5.33 -3.72
N ASN A 71 -5.85 -5.55 -4.32
CA ASN A 71 -6.70 -4.49 -4.86
C ASN A 71 -7.18 -3.52 -3.78
N ALA A 72 -7.46 -4.00 -2.57
CA ALA A 72 -7.81 -3.14 -1.43
C ALA A 72 -6.63 -2.21 -1.04
N ILE A 73 -5.39 -2.69 -1.10
CA ILE A 73 -4.20 -1.86 -0.87
C ILE A 73 -4.04 -0.83 -2.00
N LEU A 74 -4.18 -1.24 -3.27
CA LEU A 74 -4.11 -0.34 -4.42
C LEU A 74 -5.17 0.77 -4.35
N GLU A 75 -6.39 0.46 -3.91
CA GLU A 75 -7.44 1.46 -3.69
C GLU A 75 -7.01 2.54 -2.70
N LYS A 76 -6.36 2.17 -1.59
CA LYS A 76 -5.85 3.14 -0.60
C LYS A 76 -4.70 3.99 -1.14
N ALA A 77 -3.96 3.48 -2.13
CA ALA A 77 -2.89 4.20 -2.80
C ALA A 77 -3.37 5.11 -3.94
N SER A 78 -4.59 4.90 -4.47
CA SER A 78 -5.08 5.55 -5.70
C SER A 78 -5.11 7.07 -5.66
N ASN A 79 -5.26 7.67 -4.49
CA ASN A 79 -5.30 9.12 -4.29
C ASN A 79 -3.95 9.73 -3.90
N ILE A 80 -2.88 8.93 -3.86
CA ILE A 80 -1.55 9.37 -3.47
C ILE A 80 -0.76 9.78 -4.72
N ASP A 81 -0.38 11.04 -4.82
CA ASP A 81 0.61 11.50 -5.79
C ASP A 81 2.00 11.04 -5.31
N VAL A 82 2.46 9.90 -5.83
CA VAL A 82 3.74 9.29 -5.41
C VAL A 82 4.93 10.23 -5.64
N SER A 83 4.87 11.10 -6.65
CA SER A 83 5.95 12.05 -6.95
C SER A 83 6.13 13.12 -5.87
N LYS A 84 5.11 13.35 -5.05
CA LYS A 84 5.12 14.33 -3.96
C LYS A 84 5.33 13.72 -2.58
N MET A 85 5.48 12.40 -2.47
CA MET A 85 5.63 11.74 -1.18
C MET A 85 6.78 12.31 -0.33
N SER A 86 7.90 12.67 -0.96
CA SER A 86 9.05 13.28 -0.26
C SER A 86 8.80 14.70 0.28
N GLN A 87 7.68 15.32 -0.10
CA GLN A 87 7.30 16.66 0.35
C GLN A 87 6.29 16.63 1.50
N LEU A 88 5.74 15.44 1.82
CA LEU A 88 4.78 15.28 2.90
C LEU A 88 5.44 15.58 4.26
N LYS A 89 4.71 16.34 5.07
CA LYS A 89 5.19 16.74 6.41
C LYS A 89 4.69 15.76 7.45
N SER A 90 5.58 15.38 8.37
CA SER A 90 5.18 14.65 9.56
C SER A 90 4.25 15.49 10.43
N PRO A 91 3.09 14.95 10.89
CA PRO A 91 2.19 15.68 11.78
C PRO A 91 2.81 15.97 13.16
N THR A 92 3.72 15.11 13.61
CA THR A 92 4.41 15.21 14.91
C THR A 92 5.90 14.94 14.76
N ASP A 93 6.68 15.17 15.81
CA ASP A 93 8.14 15.02 15.83
C ASP A 93 8.61 14.30 17.10
N SER A 94 7.80 13.38 17.63
CA SER A 94 8.10 12.62 18.87
C SER A 94 9.33 11.73 18.72
N ARG A 95 9.63 11.26 17.50
CA ARG A 95 10.84 10.51 17.15
C ARG A 95 12.13 11.27 17.45
N ALA A 96 12.10 12.59 17.44
CA ALA A 96 13.27 13.42 17.75
C ALA A 96 13.73 13.31 19.23
N SER A 97 12.83 12.88 20.11
CA SER A 97 13.10 12.65 21.54
C SER A 97 13.01 11.16 21.93
N ASP A 98 13.15 10.25 20.98
CA ASP A 98 13.01 8.78 21.16
C ASP A 98 11.62 8.35 21.75
N ALA A 99 10.61 9.24 21.69
CA ALA A 99 9.25 8.95 22.17
C ALA A 99 8.38 8.22 21.14
N ALA A 100 8.86 8.06 19.91
CA ALA A 100 8.24 7.26 18.85
C ALA A 100 9.31 6.62 17.96
N LEU A 101 8.99 5.49 17.33
CA LEU A 101 9.83 4.93 16.27
C LEU A 101 9.78 5.86 15.04
N HIS A 102 10.87 5.89 14.29
CA HIS A 102 10.87 6.44 12.94
C HIS A 102 10.09 5.53 12.01
N ALA A 103 9.37 6.11 11.05
CA ALA A 103 8.69 5.37 10.01
C ALA A 103 8.89 6.01 8.64
N ILE A 104 8.98 5.18 7.59
CA ILE A 104 9.06 5.60 6.19
C ILE A 104 8.12 4.71 5.37
N LEU A 105 7.29 5.32 4.54
CA LEU A 105 6.53 4.63 3.51
C LEU A 105 7.23 4.75 2.17
N SER A 106 7.34 3.64 1.44
CA SER A 106 7.90 3.58 0.09
C SER A 106 6.92 2.93 -0.87
N VAL A 107 6.86 3.43 -2.10
CA VAL A 107 6.09 2.87 -3.21
C VAL A 107 7.05 2.61 -4.36
N ARG A 108 7.10 1.37 -4.85
CA ARG A 108 7.80 1.03 -6.08
C ARG A 108 6.83 1.06 -7.25
N LYS A 109 7.13 1.90 -8.23
CA LYS A 109 6.34 2.10 -9.44
C LYS A 109 7.27 2.25 -10.63
N ASN A 110 7.14 1.39 -11.66
CA ASN A 110 7.96 1.42 -12.87
C ASN A 110 9.48 1.45 -12.54
N ASP A 111 9.96 0.51 -11.72
CA ASP A 111 11.34 0.40 -11.24
C ASP A 111 11.84 1.62 -10.42
N THR A 112 11.01 2.62 -10.20
CA THR A 112 11.34 3.80 -9.39
C THR A 112 10.76 3.65 -7.98
N ILE A 113 11.56 4.00 -6.96
CA ILE A 113 11.11 3.99 -5.57
C ILE A 113 10.86 5.44 -5.11
N TYR A 114 9.61 5.70 -4.76
CA TYR A 114 9.17 6.96 -4.15
C TYR A 114 9.04 6.75 -2.63
N LYS A 115 9.51 7.72 -1.85
CA LYS A 115 9.52 7.62 -0.37
C LYS A 115 8.99 8.88 0.28
N THR A 116 8.33 8.71 1.42
CA THR A 116 8.09 9.83 2.33
C THR A 116 9.39 10.24 3.03
N ASN A 117 9.40 11.46 3.58
CA ASN A 117 10.32 11.75 4.68
C ASN A 117 9.96 10.90 5.89
N SER A 118 10.88 10.77 6.84
CA SER A 118 10.62 10.07 8.10
C SER A 118 9.53 10.79 8.91
N PHE A 119 8.60 10.03 9.45
CA PHE A 119 7.53 10.48 10.35
C PHE A 119 7.45 9.58 11.60
N ASP A 120 6.63 9.95 12.58
CA ASP A 120 6.43 9.15 13.78
C ASP A 120 5.57 7.93 13.45
N HIS A 121 6.05 6.72 13.81
CA HIS A 121 5.24 5.51 13.73
C HIS A 121 3.94 5.69 14.52
N GLY A 122 2.81 5.31 13.89
CA GLY A 122 1.48 5.53 14.44
C GLY A 122 0.86 6.89 14.11
N ASN A 123 1.65 7.85 13.58
CA ASN A 123 1.13 9.16 13.19
C ASN A 123 1.63 9.60 11.79
N PRO A 124 1.24 8.89 10.72
CA PRO A 124 1.65 9.21 9.36
C PRO A 124 1.00 10.50 8.85
N PRO A 125 1.59 11.15 7.82
CA PRO A 125 0.92 12.21 7.07
C PRO A 125 -0.47 11.78 6.60
N THR A 126 -1.42 12.72 6.63
CA THR A 126 -2.85 12.43 6.35
C THR A 126 -3.08 11.78 5.01
N GLU A 127 -2.30 12.18 3.99
CA GLU A 127 -2.41 11.71 2.62
C GLU A 127 -2.09 10.22 2.47
N VAL A 128 -1.15 9.71 3.27
CA VAL A 128 -0.71 8.31 3.22
C VAL A 128 -1.27 7.45 4.36
N LYS A 129 -1.99 8.05 5.29
CA LYS A 129 -2.53 7.37 6.47
C LYS A 129 -3.39 6.14 6.12
N PRO A 130 -4.35 6.22 5.18
CA PRO A 130 -5.18 5.06 4.83
C PRO A 130 -4.37 3.89 4.29
N LEU A 131 -3.30 4.15 3.54
CA LEU A 131 -2.42 3.12 3.00
C LEU A 131 -1.56 2.48 4.10
N VAL A 132 -0.97 3.28 5.00
CA VAL A 132 -0.19 2.78 6.14
C VAL A 132 -1.05 1.88 7.03
N GLU A 133 -2.26 2.31 7.38
CA GLU A 133 -3.20 1.52 8.20
C GLU A 133 -3.59 0.21 7.50
N ALA A 134 -3.80 0.22 6.19
CA ALA A 134 -4.13 -0.99 5.44
C ALA A 134 -2.96 -1.98 5.41
N ILE A 135 -1.72 -1.53 5.22
CA ILE A 135 -0.52 -2.37 5.27
C ILE A 135 -0.37 -3.01 6.66
N LEU A 136 -0.50 -2.22 7.73
CA LEU A 136 -0.37 -2.72 9.10
C LEU A 136 -1.46 -3.73 9.45
N ARG A 137 -2.71 -3.48 9.05
CA ARG A 137 -3.81 -4.44 9.24
C ARG A 137 -3.57 -5.76 8.51
N LEU A 138 -3.02 -5.70 7.30
CA LEU A 138 -2.67 -6.91 6.56
C LEU A 138 -1.55 -7.68 7.26
N ALA A 139 -0.62 -6.98 7.90
CA ALA A 139 0.49 -7.56 8.64
C ALA A 139 0.06 -8.26 9.95
N GLU A 140 -1.07 -7.87 10.57
CA GLU A 140 -1.62 -8.55 11.76
C GLU A 140 -1.90 -10.04 11.51
N ASN A 141 -2.11 -10.44 10.25
CA ASN A 141 -2.32 -11.85 9.87
C ASN A 141 -1.00 -12.63 9.75
N VAL A 142 0.16 -11.97 9.88
CA VAL A 142 1.49 -12.54 9.66
C VAL A 142 2.21 -12.82 10.99
N GLU A 143 1.79 -12.14 12.06
CA GLU A 143 2.32 -12.30 13.42
C GLU A 143 1.57 -13.43 14.16
#